data_913cc9322c18e8fa51b6cf36fc4ce1ea
#
_entry.id   913cc9322c18e8fa51b6cf36fc4ce1ea
#
_cell.length_a   1.000
_cell.length_b   1.000
_cell.length_c   1.000
_cell.angle_alpha   90.00
_cell.angle_beta   90.00
_cell.angle_gamma   90.00
#
_symmetry.space_group_name_H-M   'P 1'
#
loop_
_entity.id
_entity.type
_entity.pdbx_description
1 polymer ?
#
loop_
_entity_poly.entity_id
_entity_poly.type
_entity_poly.pdbx_seq_one_letter_code
_entity_poly.pdbx_strand_id
1 'polypeptide(L)'
;MNSKSKLKYMTVLCAFLAMVLLPCKAYAACHNVSCGCRANGIMSCAGATCWYTDSDGCSGHSWYLYDEYGATCTSGGSVEYHCSICPGRRITSSSPLGHDWGSWYCVNSSTHKRSCRRCGLEQYEGHNLSGWRAHGDGYYSRSCSACGYTQTKGIFVSASTYSWTADNVNITVRGYDGGVGNRYILLYRVNCITGVTTLVGNYQHGGTSGWTTDSYTQTDEGIYYYYAVSTDNDWHSIQGNTGRVYLDHSDPVIIGVENTNTEWTNVAPSIAVRSTDYLTGTVTAGSGLRSVKIYNDNENLVAAGSNQASYTLRETDEGERTFVIEATDNVGHISRSSVTTRYVRDGIVVSGYMQDNIMDQHIDDEIVRSVHGANKSSGIKSVIVYKVSGTREEVIYLDTTYHQFVSPDTHSFFDVYYDINQTEDAVDYYLIITRDFAGNQTKN
;
A
#
# COMPACT_ATOMS: atom_id res chain seq x y z
N MET A 1 -21.86 -20.88 -34.27
CA MET A 1 -21.76 -19.43 -34.20
C MET A 1 -23.13 -18.83 -34.47
N ASN A 2 -23.71 -18.18 -33.48
CA ASN A 2 -25.11 -17.77 -33.45
C ASN A 2 -25.36 -16.55 -34.33
N SER A 3 -26.47 -16.50 -35.04
CA SER A 3 -26.84 -15.45 -36.01
C SER A 3 -26.84 -14.02 -35.44
N LYS A 4 -26.94 -13.89 -34.13
CA LYS A 4 -26.86 -12.59 -33.40
C LYS A 4 -25.48 -11.96 -33.38
N SER A 5 -24.39 -12.72 -33.57
CA SER A 5 -23.04 -12.19 -33.63
C SER A 5 -22.72 -11.56 -34.99
N LYS A 6 -23.31 -12.11 -36.07
CA LYS A 6 -23.12 -11.57 -37.43
C LYS A 6 -23.81 -10.21 -37.63
N LEU A 7 -24.92 -9.99 -36.94
CA LEU A 7 -25.65 -8.72 -37.03
C LEU A 7 -24.93 -7.58 -36.31
N LYS A 8 -24.22 -7.87 -35.20
CA LYS A 8 -23.40 -6.86 -34.51
C LYS A 8 -22.18 -6.41 -35.34
N TYR A 9 -21.55 -7.34 -36.07
CA TYR A 9 -20.41 -6.99 -36.92
C TYR A 9 -20.83 -6.21 -38.19
N MET A 10 -22.03 -6.50 -38.73
CA MET A 10 -22.55 -5.73 -39.84
C MET A 10 -22.94 -4.32 -39.49
N THR A 11 -23.48 -4.08 -38.27
CA THR A 11 -23.83 -2.72 -37.82
C THR A 11 -22.59 -1.88 -37.53
N VAL A 12 -21.53 -2.47 -37.01
CA VAL A 12 -20.24 -1.79 -36.82
C VAL A 12 -19.55 -1.51 -38.14
N LEU A 13 -19.65 -2.43 -39.12
CA LEU A 13 -19.03 -2.20 -40.45
C LEU A 13 -19.78 -1.13 -41.26
N CYS A 14 -21.12 -1.09 -41.17
CA CYS A 14 -21.89 -0.01 -41.78
C CYS A 14 -21.68 1.36 -41.10
N ALA A 15 -21.43 1.41 -39.78
CA ALA A 15 -21.07 2.65 -39.10
C ALA A 15 -19.66 3.14 -39.48
N PHE A 16 -18.72 2.20 -39.71
CA PHE A 16 -17.38 2.54 -40.21
C PHE A 16 -17.39 3.01 -41.67
N LEU A 17 -18.21 2.40 -42.54
CA LEU A 17 -18.34 2.87 -43.93
C LEU A 17 -19.09 4.19 -44.03
N ALA A 18 -20.03 4.49 -43.13
CA ALA A 18 -20.72 5.78 -43.09
C ALA A 18 -19.82 6.92 -42.61
N MET A 19 -18.83 6.60 -41.73
CA MET A 19 -17.83 7.61 -41.31
C MET A 19 -16.78 7.93 -42.37
N VAL A 20 -16.52 7.01 -43.31
CA VAL A 20 -15.54 7.22 -44.40
C VAL A 20 -16.12 8.00 -45.57
N LEU A 21 -17.47 8.10 -45.68
CA LEU A 21 -18.16 8.75 -46.83
C LEU A 21 -18.87 10.07 -46.51
N LEU A 22 -18.77 10.59 -45.29
CA LEU A 22 -19.24 11.94 -45.00
C LEU A 22 -18.21 12.94 -45.48
N PRO A 23 -18.60 13.86 -46.38
CA PRO A 23 -17.65 14.73 -47.01
C PRO A 23 -17.04 15.73 -46.05
N CYS A 24 -15.74 15.90 -46.19
CA CYS A 24 -14.86 16.93 -45.64
C CYS A 24 -15.38 18.39 -45.64
N LYS A 25 -16.67 18.68 -45.54
CA LYS A 25 -17.17 20.06 -45.53
C LYS A 25 -17.17 20.72 -44.13
N ALA A 26 -17.18 19.94 -43.08
CA ALA A 26 -16.96 20.49 -41.71
C ALA A 26 -15.45 20.75 -41.45
N TYR A 27 -14.59 20.15 -42.22
CA TYR A 27 -13.15 20.23 -42.08
C TYR A 27 -12.56 21.60 -42.53
N ALA A 28 -13.32 22.36 -43.31
CA ALA A 28 -12.83 23.59 -43.88
C ALA A 28 -12.97 24.85 -43.00
N ALA A 29 -13.80 24.78 -41.92
CA ALA A 29 -14.04 25.97 -41.10
C ALA A 29 -13.01 26.22 -40.00
N CYS A 30 -12.25 25.20 -39.60
CA CYS A 30 -11.22 25.31 -38.56
C CYS A 30 -9.83 24.79 -38.98
N HIS A 31 -9.63 24.55 -40.29
CA HIS A 31 -8.39 23.99 -40.79
C HIS A 31 -7.53 25.01 -41.51
N ASN A 32 -6.68 25.65 -40.77
CA ASN A 32 -5.34 25.95 -41.22
C ASN A 32 -4.35 25.30 -40.27
N VAL A 33 -3.30 24.68 -40.81
CA VAL A 33 -2.28 23.88 -40.14
C VAL A 33 -1.54 24.63 -38.99
N SER A 34 -1.84 25.89 -38.78
CA SER A 34 -1.29 26.78 -37.78
C SER A 34 -2.25 27.16 -36.64
N CYS A 35 -3.43 26.51 -36.52
CA CYS A 35 -4.37 26.80 -35.44
C CYS A 35 -4.06 26.02 -34.19
N GLY A 36 -3.71 26.70 -33.11
CA GLY A 36 -3.58 26.14 -31.77
C GLY A 36 -4.71 26.63 -30.82
N CYS A 37 -5.37 25.74 -30.14
CA CYS A 37 -6.25 26.11 -29.02
C CYS A 37 -5.40 26.65 -27.86
N ARG A 38 -5.73 27.83 -27.38
CA ARG A 38 -5.13 28.37 -26.14
C ARG A 38 -6.13 28.27 -24.99
N ALA A 39 -5.62 28.10 -23.80
CA ALA A 39 -6.39 27.88 -22.55
C ALA A 39 -7.38 29.00 -22.18
N ASN A 40 -7.46 30.10 -22.92
CA ASN A 40 -8.31 31.26 -22.65
C ASN A 40 -9.44 31.47 -23.67
N GLY A 41 -9.79 30.45 -24.41
CA GLY A 41 -11.02 30.47 -25.19
C GLY A 41 -10.96 31.14 -26.56
N ILE A 42 -9.81 31.52 -27.05
CA ILE A 42 -9.66 32.14 -28.38
C ILE A 42 -8.69 31.32 -29.23
N MET A 43 -9.18 30.80 -30.37
CA MET A 43 -8.30 30.24 -31.40
C MET A 43 -7.95 31.33 -32.41
N SER A 44 -6.66 31.52 -32.64
CA SER A 44 -6.18 32.33 -33.75
C SER A 44 -5.78 31.40 -34.87
N CYS A 45 -6.61 31.32 -35.88
CA CYS A 45 -6.25 30.74 -37.17
C CYS A 45 -5.79 31.87 -38.08
N ALA A 46 -4.83 31.60 -38.99
CA ALA A 46 -4.35 32.62 -39.94
C ALA A 46 -5.53 33.19 -40.75
N GLY A 47 -6.05 34.34 -40.32
CA GLY A 47 -7.12 35.07 -40.95
C GLY A 47 -8.56 34.87 -40.45
N ALA A 48 -8.79 34.05 -39.40
CA ALA A 48 -10.13 33.88 -38.79
C ALA A 48 -10.05 33.63 -37.28
N THR A 49 -11.00 34.19 -36.55
CA THR A 49 -11.17 33.97 -35.11
C THR A 49 -12.32 32.99 -34.88
N CYS A 50 -12.04 31.82 -34.29
CA CYS A 50 -13.06 30.85 -33.94
C CYS A 50 -13.47 31.05 -32.47
N TRP A 51 -14.78 31.17 -32.25
CA TRP A 51 -15.36 31.30 -30.89
C TRP A 51 -15.73 29.94 -30.32
N TYR A 52 -15.51 29.79 -29.09
CA TYR A 52 -15.78 28.58 -28.32
C TYR A 52 -17.21 28.53 -27.78
N THR A 53 -17.84 27.35 -27.80
CA THR A 53 -19.20 27.17 -27.30
C THR A 53 -19.30 26.24 -26.10
N ASP A 54 -18.25 25.55 -25.73
CA ASP A 54 -18.17 24.72 -24.53
C ASP A 54 -16.89 24.99 -23.74
N SER A 55 -16.73 24.34 -22.59
CA SER A 55 -15.66 24.62 -21.63
C SER A 55 -14.23 24.49 -22.19
N ASP A 56 -14.08 23.75 -23.25
CA ASP A 56 -12.79 23.55 -23.95
C ASP A 56 -12.64 24.47 -25.13
N GLY A 57 -13.75 25.00 -25.54
CA GLY A 57 -13.83 26.13 -26.29
C GLY A 57 -13.75 26.04 -27.80
N CYS A 58 -14.24 25.10 -28.45
CA CYS A 58 -14.26 25.00 -29.91
C CYS A 58 -15.66 24.75 -30.47
N SER A 59 -16.22 25.65 -31.27
CA SER A 59 -17.47 25.35 -31.98
C SER A 59 -17.16 24.44 -33.16
N GLY A 60 -17.76 23.25 -33.21
CA GLY A 60 -17.57 22.29 -34.30
C GLY A 60 -16.46 21.29 -34.11
N HIS A 61 -16.26 20.81 -32.90
CA HIS A 61 -15.35 19.71 -32.63
C HIS A 61 -15.68 18.46 -33.41
N SER A 62 -14.66 17.85 -34.02
CA SER A 62 -14.73 16.49 -34.54
C SER A 62 -14.17 15.53 -33.48
N TRP A 63 -15.05 15.11 -32.60
CA TRP A 63 -14.69 14.25 -31.49
C TRP A 63 -14.46 12.81 -31.96
N TYR A 64 -13.33 12.22 -31.55
CA TYR A 64 -13.12 10.80 -31.63
C TYR A 64 -12.89 10.23 -30.23
N LEU A 65 -13.30 9.00 -30.02
CA LEU A 65 -13.06 8.29 -28.79
C LEU A 65 -11.55 8.11 -28.63
N TYR A 66 -11.00 8.67 -27.57
CA TYR A 66 -9.58 8.53 -27.25
C TYR A 66 -9.36 7.40 -26.25
N ASP A 67 -10.15 7.41 -25.19
CA ASP A 67 -10.06 6.40 -24.15
C ASP A 67 -11.41 6.21 -23.48
N GLU A 68 -11.67 4.99 -23.02
CA GLU A 68 -12.91 4.64 -22.35
C GLU A 68 -12.63 3.71 -21.15
N TYR A 69 -12.93 4.21 -19.99
CA TYR A 69 -12.94 3.42 -18.77
C TYR A 69 -14.37 3.15 -18.35
N GLY A 70 -14.78 1.89 -18.47
CA GLY A 70 -16.11 1.47 -18.03
C GLY A 70 -16.30 1.72 -16.52
N ALA A 71 -17.49 2.16 -16.14
CA ALA A 71 -17.85 2.23 -14.74
C ALA A 71 -17.80 0.85 -14.10
N THR A 72 -17.22 0.77 -12.92
CA THR A 72 -17.22 -0.42 -12.08
C THR A 72 -18.29 -0.32 -10.99
N CYS A 73 -18.37 -1.30 -10.14
CA CYS A 73 -19.30 -1.27 -9.01
C CYS A 73 -19.02 -0.12 -8.04
N THR A 74 -17.76 0.26 -7.88
CA THR A 74 -17.30 1.23 -6.85
C THR A 74 -16.67 2.49 -7.44
N SER A 75 -16.32 2.43 -8.71
CA SER A 75 -15.70 3.55 -9.40
C SER A 75 -16.55 3.99 -10.57
N GLY A 76 -16.71 5.29 -10.73
CA GLY A 76 -17.34 5.86 -11.90
C GLY A 76 -16.54 5.53 -13.15
N GLY A 77 -17.23 5.45 -14.27
CA GLY A 77 -16.60 5.36 -15.58
C GLY A 77 -16.29 6.75 -16.14
N SER A 78 -15.44 6.78 -17.10
CA SER A 78 -15.18 7.99 -17.87
C SER A 78 -14.97 7.64 -19.34
N VAL A 79 -15.47 8.51 -20.18
CA VAL A 79 -15.22 8.44 -21.61
C VAL A 79 -14.51 9.73 -22.01
N GLU A 80 -13.34 9.58 -22.56
CA GLU A 80 -12.51 10.67 -22.99
C GLU A 80 -12.55 10.75 -24.53
N TYR A 81 -12.94 11.91 -24.99
CA TYR A 81 -12.91 12.23 -26.40
C TYR A 81 -11.86 13.31 -26.65
N HIS A 82 -11.09 13.13 -27.69
CA HIS A 82 -10.21 14.16 -28.19
C HIS A 82 -10.74 14.72 -29.51
N CYS A 83 -10.50 15.98 -29.71
CA CYS A 83 -10.82 16.59 -30.98
C CYS A 83 -9.71 16.32 -31.99
N SER A 84 -10.07 15.85 -33.19
CA SER A 84 -9.08 15.64 -34.28
C SER A 84 -8.55 16.90 -34.89
N ILE A 85 -9.16 18.04 -34.56
CA ILE A 85 -8.92 19.33 -35.19
C ILE A 85 -8.16 20.31 -34.29
N CYS A 86 -8.25 20.13 -32.96
CA CYS A 86 -7.67 21.02 -31.98
C CYS A 86 -7.25 20.24 -30.71
N PRO A 87 -6.47 20.80 -29.81
CA PRO A 87 -6.13 20.12 -28.54
C PRO A 87 -7.30 20.03 -27.56
N GLY A 88 -8.52 20.25 -28.00
CA GLY A 88 -9.73 20.15 -27.17
C GLY A 88 -9.95 18.72 -26.68
N ARG A 89 -10.34 18.59 -25.43
CA ARG A 89 -10.59 17.35 -24.73
C ARG A 89 -11.94 17.44 -24.01
N ARG A 90 -12.73 16.41 -24.12
CA ARG A 90 -14.01 16.29 -23.42
C ARG A 90 -14.06 15.01 -22.63
N ILE A 91 -14.33 15.12 -21.35
CA ILE A 91 -14.49 13.96 -20.47
C ILE A 91 -15.95 13.94 -20.02
N THR A 92 -16.60 12.81 -20.18
CA THR A 92 -17.88 12.51 -19.58
C THR A 92 -17.69 11.44 -18.53
N SER A 93 -18.20 11.66 -17.34
CA SER A 93 -18.10 10.69 -16.25
C SER A 93 -19.49 10.14 -15.93
N SER A 94 -19.50 8.91 -15.52
CA SER A 94 -20.71 8.26 -14.98
C SER A 94 -20.47 7.87 -13.52
N SER A 95 -21.55 7.80 -12.76
CA SER A 95 -21.48 7.30 -11.39
C SER A 95 -21.09 5.81 -11.36
N PRO A 96 -20.55 5.33 -10.24
CA PRO A 96 -20.36 3.91 -10.02
C PRO A 96 -21.66 3.15 -10.27
N LEU A 97 -21.54 1.98 -10.85
CA LEU A 97 -22.70 1.14 -11.19
C LEU A 97 -23.41 0.58 -9.95
N GLY A 98 -22.75 0.65 -8.78
CA GLY A 98 -23.18 -0.08 -7.60
C GLY A 98 -23.03 -1.58 -7.77
N HIS A 99 -23.24 -2.33 -6.69
CA HIS A 99 -23.20 -3.79 -6.75
C HIS A 99 -24.56 -4.35 -7.19
N ASP A 100 -24.53 -5.26 -8.15
CA ASP A 100 -25.68 -6.06 -8.57
C ASP A 100 -25.66 -7.39 -7.80
N TRP A 101 -26.26 -7.38 -6.62
CA TRP A 101 -26.28 -8.53 -5.74
C TRP A 101 -27.18 -9.65 -6.27
N GLY A 102 -26.63 -10.85 -6.34
CA GLY A 102 -27.39 -12.06 -6.58
C GLY A 102 -28.23 -12.49 -5.37
N SER A 103 -28.92 -13.62 -5.51
CA SER A 103 -29.63 -14.24 -4.40
C SER A 103 -28.66 -14.74 -3.34
N TRP A 104 -29.13 -14.74 -2.09
CA TRP A 104 -28.40 -15.35 -1.01
C TRP A 104 -28.36 -16.87 -1.15
N TYR A 105 -27.21 -17.49 -0.89
CA TYR A 105 -27.08 -18.94 -0.79
C TYR A 105 -26.32 -19.34 0.48
N CYS A 106 -26.69 -20.48 1.05
CA CYS A 106 -26.12 -20.98 2.30
C CYS A 106 -24.64 -21.35 2.09
N VAL A 107 -23.76 -20.90 2.97
CA VAL A 107 -22.34 -21.28 2.99
C VAL A 107 -22.10 -22.35 4.06
N ASN A 108 -22.62 -22.12 5.25
CA ASN A 108 -22.50 -23.03 6.39
C ASN A 108 -23.64 -22.78 7.37
N SER A 109 -23.56 -23.37 8.56
CA SER A 109 -24.60 -23.24 9.59
C SER A 109 -24.78 -21.84 10.19
N SER A 110 -23.87 -20.92 9.94
CA SER A 110 -23.87 -19.58 10.59
C SER A 110 -24.06 -18.47 9.57
N THR A 111 -23.62 -18.70 8.33
CA THR A 111 -23.55 -17.65 7.33
C THR A 111 -24.16 -18.07 6.00
N HIS A 112 -24.76 -17.12 5.36
CA HIS A 112 -25.08 -17.14 3.97
C HIS A 112 -24.27 -16.07 3.24
N LYS A 113 -24.09 -16.23 1.92
CA LYS A 113 -23.41 -15.24 1.10
C LYS A 113 -24.19 -14.93 -0.16
N ARG A 114 -23.92 -13.75 -0.69
CA ARG A 114 -24.30 -13.37 -2.05
C ARG A 114 -23.11 -12.76 -2.77
N SER A 115 -23.12 -12.85 -4.07
CA SER A 115 -22.03 -12.34 -4.88
C SER A 115 -22.53 -11.25 -5.83
N CYS A 116 -21.75 -10.25 -6.05
CA CYS A 116 -22.03 -9.24 -7.06
C CYS A 116 -21.84 -9.86 -8.46
N ARG A 117 -22.88 -9.79 -9.32
CA ARG A 117 -22.84 -10.34 -10.67
C ARG A 117 -21.90 -9.58 -11.62
N ARG A 118 -21.52 -8.35 -11.26
CA ARG A 118 -20.64 -7.50 -12.08
C ARG A 118 -19.17 -7.65 -11.74
N CYS A 119 -18.82 -7.64 -10.46
CA CYS A 119 -17.41 -7.60 -10.02
C CYS A 119 -16.97 -8.82 -9.22
N GLY A 120 -17.88 -9.76 -8.95
CA GLY A 120 -17.57 -10.96 -8.17
C GLY A 120 -17.40 -10.71 -6.65
N LEU A 121 -17.53 -9.45 -6.17
CA LEU A 121 -17.42 -9.18 -4.75
C LEU A 121 -18.46 -10.00 -3.97
N GLU A 122 -18.02 -10.66 -2.93
CA GLU A 122 -18.85 -11.46 -2.06
C GLU A 122 -19.24 -10.69 -0.79
N GLN A 123 -20.49 -10.77 -0.41
CA GLN A 123 -21.02 -10.26 0.85
C GLN A 123 -21.50 -11.43 1.69
N TYR A 124 -21.07 -11.47 2.93
CA TYR A 124 -21.41 -12.51 3.91
C TYR A 124 -22.27 -11.92 5.02
N GLU A 125 -23.32 -12.63 5.40
CA GLU A 125 -24.19 -12.24 6.52
C GLU A 125 -24.61 -13.50 7.31
N GLY A 126 -25.01 -13.30 8.56
CA GLY A 126 -25.62 -14.34 9.39
C GLY A 126 -27.01 -14.72 8.89
N HIS A 127 -27.45 -15.95 9.19
CA HIS A 127 -28.80 -16.36 8.84
C HIS A 127 -29.85 -15.57 9.61
N ASN A 128 -30.79 -14.95 8.91
CA ASN A 128 -32.01 -14.44 9.51
C ASN A 128 -33.04 -15.57 9.60
N LEU A 129 -32.98 -16.28 10.73
CA LEU A 129 -33.81 -17.47 10.94
C LEU A 129 -35.19 -17.10 11.44
N SER A 130 -36.22 -17.78 10.94
CA SER A 130 -37.60 -17.71 11.44
C SER A 130 -37.69 -18.11 12.91
N GLY A 131 -38.83 -17.89 13.55
CA GLY A 131 -39.12 -18.51 14.83
C GLY A 131 -39.07 -20.04 14.75
N TRP A 132 -38.77 -20.66 15.87
CA TRP A 132 -38.74 -22.14 15.96
C TRP A 132 -40.14 -22.72 15.72
N ARG A 133 -40.20 -23.74 14.88
CA ARG A 133 -41.41 -24.53 14.62
C ARG A 133 -41.26 -25.92 15.23
N ALA A 134 -42.21 -26.33 16.03
CA ALA A 134 -42.23 -27.67 16.61
C ALA A 134 -42.59 -28.71 15.52
N HIS A 135 -41.91 -29.87 15.53
CA HIS A 135 -42.13 -30.98 14.61
C HIS A 135 -42.60 -32.27 15.34
N GLY A 136 -43.04 -32.19 16.57
CA GLY A 136 -43.31 -33.37 17.39
C GLY A 136 -42.03 -33.97 17.99
N ASP A 137 -42.14 -34.89 18.95
CA ASP A 137 -41.02 -35.59 19.62
C ASP A 137 -39.89 -34.71 20.17
N GLY A 138 -40.20 -33.43 20.46
CA GLY A 138 -39.22 -32.49 20.98
C GLY A 138 -38.27 -31.87 19.97
N TYR A 139 -38.44 -32.17 18.69
CA TYR A 139 -37.68 -31.55 17.59
C TYR A 139 -38.33 -30.25 17.15
N TYR A 140 -37.52 -29.25 16.93
CA TYR A 140 -37.91 -27.95 16.42
C TYR A 140 -36.97 -27.60 15.24
N SER A 141 -37.53 -27.01 14.23
CA SER A 141 -36.72 -26.42 13.15
C SER A 141 -37.06 -24.96 12.94
N ARG A 142 -36.10 -24.25 12.39
CA ARG A 142 -36.29 -22.90 11.89
C ARG A 142 -35.52 -22.74 10.59
N SER A 143 -35.94 -21.87 9.73
CA SER A 143 -35.32 -21.70 8.43
C SER A 143 -35.02 -20.24 8.14
N CYS A 144 -33.95 -20.02 7.38
CA CYS A 144 -33.62 -18.72 6.84
C CYS A 144 -34.39 -18.48 5.55
N SER A 145 -35.26 -17.49 5.53
CA SER A 145 -36.05 -17.15 4.34
C SER A 145 -35.21 -16.66 3.15
N ALA A 146 -34.03 -16.14 3.44
CA ALA A 146 -33.14 -15.60 2.40
C ALA A 146 -32.42 -16.68 1.59
N CYS A 147 -31.95 -17.77 2.24
CA CYS A 147 -31.15 -18.81 1.61
C CYS A 147 -31.73 -20.24 1.76
N GLY A 148 -32.85 -20.41 2.43
CA GLY A 148 -33.48 -21.71 2.66
C GLY A 148 -32.77 -22.62 3.67
N TYR A 149 -31.70 -22.15 4.32
CA TYR A 149 -31.04 -22.92 5.37
C TYR A 149 -32.01 -23.25 6.49
N THR A 150 -32.06 -24.54 6.88
CA THR A 150 -32.90 -24.99 7.98
C THR A 150 -32.03 -25.47 9.13
N GLN A 151 -32.32 -24.95 10.30
CA GLN A 151 -31.67 -25.37 11.54
C GLN A 151 -32.62 -26.25 12.35
N THR A 152 -32.13 -27.41 12.77
CA THR A 152 -32.88 -28.32 13.61
C THR A 152 -32.48 -28.14 15.07
N LYS A 153 -33.47 -28.02 15.94
CA LYS A 153 -33.24 -27.89 17.37
C LYS A 153 -33.00 -29.29 17.96
N GLY A 154 -31.98 -29.44 18.75
CA GLY A 154 -31.58 -30.69 19.32
C GLY A 154 -30.17 -30.64 19.86
N ILE A 155 -29.22 -30.17 19.05
CA ILE A 155 -27.87 -29.88 19.51
C ILE A 155 -27.36 -28.59 18.93
N PHE A 156 -26.83 -27.73 19.78
CA PHE A 156 -26.30 -26.41 19.43
C PHE A 156 -24.86 -26.34 19.80
N VAL A 157 -24.04 -25.92 18.87
CA VAL A 157 -22.64 -25.63 19.10
C VAL A 157 -22.42 -24.16 18.76
N SER A 158 -21.98 -23.41 19.73
CA SER A 158 -21.71 -21.97 19.56
C SER A 158 -20.32 -21.60 20.06
N ALA A 159 -19.78 -20.54 19.58
CA ALA A 159 -18.52 -19.98 20.04
C ALA A 159 -18.75 -18.60 20.65
N SER A 160 -17.90 -18.19 21.58
CA SER A 160 -17.92 -16.85 22.18
C SER A 160 -17.69 -15.75 21.15
N THR A 161 -16.97 -16.07 20.06
CA THR A 161 -16.77 -15.18 18.89
C THR A 161 -16.59 -16.00 17.61
N TYR A 162 -16.92 -15.39 16.50
CA TYR A 162 -16.69 -15.90 15.13
C TYR A 162 -15.82 -14.94 14.30
N SER A 163 -15.24 -13.93 14.95
CA SER A 163 -14.26 -13.03 14.40
C SER A 163 -12.86 -13.46 14.80
N TRP A 164 -11.86 -12.99 14.10
CA TRP A 164 -10.48 -13.13 14.55
C TRP A 164 -10.29 -12.55 15.96
N THR A 165 -9.56 -13.26 16.80
CA THR A 165 -9.25 -12.84 18.16
C THR A 165 -7.88 -13.37 18.58
N ALA A 166 -7.20 -12.60 19.44
CA ALA A 166 -6.03 -13.03 20.18
C ALA A 166 -6.40 -13.81 21.45
N ASP A 167 -7.65 -13.71 21.88
CA ASP A 167 -8.11 -14.38 23.10
C ASP A 167 -8.61 -15.80 22.80
N ASN A 168 -8.50 -16.66 23.80
CA ASN A 168 -9.06 -18.00 23.76
C ASN A 168 -10.58 -17.98 23.51
N VAL A 169 -11.06 -18.91 22.68
CA VAL A 169 -12.47 -18.98 22.32
C VAL A 169 -13.17 -20.10 23.09
N ASN A 170 -14.24 -19.75 23.79
CA ASN A 170 -15.10 -20.71 24.46
C ASN A 170 -16.15 -21.26 23.51
N ILE A 171 -16.15 -22.58 23.34
CA ILE A 171 -17.13 -23.34 22.58
C ILE A 171 -18.15 -23.90 23.58
N THR A 172 -19.40 -23.51 23.38
CA THR A 172 -20.52 -24.01 24.20
C THR A 172 -21.32 -25.00 23.38
N VAL A 173 -21.54 -26.18 23.96
CA VAL A 173 -22.39 -27.21 23.39
C VAL A 173 -23.66 -27.34 24.26
N ARG A 174 -24.80 -27.19 23.62
CA ARG A 174 -26.09 -27.36 24.28
C ARG A 174 -26.91 -28.41 23.53
N GLY A 175 -27.17 -29.50 24.22
CA GLY A 175 -28.06 -30.52 23.74
C GLY A 175 -29.46 -30.36 24.34
N TYR A 176 -30.48 -30.63 23.59
CA TYR A 176 -31.84 -30.73 24.06
C TYR A 176 -32.43 -32.06 23.65
N ASP A 177 -32.93 -32.79 24.62
CA ASP A 177 -33.77 -33.95 24.40
C ASP A 177 -34.92 -33.90 25.40
N GLY A 178 -36.14 -33.72 24.87
CA GLY A 178 -37.35 -33.66 25.67
C GLY A 178 -37.95 -35.04 25.98
N GLY A 179 -37.35 -36.13 25.42
CA GLY A 179 -37.85 -37.51 25.54
C GLY A 179 -36.99 -38.37 26.51
N VAL A 180 -36.20 -39.23 25.91
CA VAL A 180 -35.40 -40.26 26.64
C VAL A 180 -34.12 -39.71 27.29
N GLY A 181 -33.79 -38.47 27.01
CA GLY A 181 -32.65 -37.74 27.54
C GLY A 181 -31.32 -37.99 26.82
N ASN A 182 -30.47 -37.00 26.88
CA ASN A 182 -29.10 -37.07 26.34
C ASN A 182 -28.26 -38.07 27.12
N ARG A 183 -27.68 -39.04 26.44
CA ARG A 183 -26.76 -40.02 27.04
C ARG A 183 -25.34 -39.44 27.11
N TYR A 184 -24.84 -38.98 25.96
CA TYR A 184 -23.55 -38.31 25.91
C TYR A 184 -23.52 -37.36 24.70
N ILE A 185 -22.61 -36.40 24.77
CA ILE A 185 -22.28 -35.49 23.67
C ILE A 185 -20.79 -35.63 23.37
N LEU A 186 -20.47 -35.87 22.12
CA LEU A 186 -19.10 -35.86 21.58
C LEU A 186 -18.89 -34.56 20.84
N LEU A 187 -17.88 -33.77 21.20
CA LEU A 187 -17.50 -32.58 20.52
C LEU A 187 -16.23 -32.82 19.71
N TYR A 188 -16.33 -32.55 18.42
CA TYR A 188 -15.22 -32.64 17.47
C TYR A 188 -14.80 -31.27 16.99
N ARG A 189 -13.49 -31.11 16.91
CA ARG A 189 -12.82 -29.94 16.30
C ARG A 189 -12.27 -30.36 14.96
N VAL A 190 -12.52 -29.57 13.93
CA VAL A 190 -11.93 -29.71 12.60
C VAL A 190 -11.03 -28.52 12.30
N ASN A 191 -9.76 -28.81 12.07
CA ASN A 191 -8.81 -27.80 11.61
C ASN A 191 -9.09 -27.53 10.12
N CYS A 192 -9.50 -26.30 9.79
CA CYS A 192 -9.88 -25.91 8.43
C CYS A 192 -8.70 -25.85 7.46
N ILE A 193 -7.47 -25.79 7.96
CA ILE A 193 -6.24 -25.72 7.16
C ILE A 193 -5.81 -27.13 6.76
N THR A 194 -5.75 -28.03 7.73
CA THR A 194 -5.24 -29.40 7.51
C THR A 194 -6.32 -30.44 7.21
N GLY A 195 -7.58 -30.10 7.48
CA GLY A 195 -8.71 -31.04 7.39
C GLY A 195 -8.76 -32.05 8.54
N VAL A 196 -7.85 -32.01 9.49
CA VAL A 196 -7.77 -32.98 10.60
C VAL A 196 -8.92 -32.78 11.56
N THR A 197 -9.59 -33.87 11.88
CA THR A 197 -10.68 -33.92 12.87
C THR A 197 -10.17 -34.55 14.16
N THR A 198 -10.47 -33.91 15.27
CA THR A 198 -10.04 -34.36 16.62
C THR A 198 -11.23 -34.35 17.58
N LEU A 199 -11.39 -35.41 18.37
CA LEU A 199 -12.34 -35.43 19.47
C LEU A 199 -11.77 -34.58 20.60
N VAL A 200 -12.45 -33.49 20.97
CA VAL A 200 -11.99 -32.52 21.98
C VAL A 200 -12.90 -32.51 23.22
N GLY A 201 -14.07 -33.13 23.18
CA GLY A 201 -14.97 -33.26 24.31
C GLY A 201 -15.75 -34.56 24.27
N ASN A 202 -15.90 -35.18 25.42
CA ASN A 202 -16.74 -36.38 25.63
C ASN A 202 -17.51 -36.17 26.94
N TYR A 203 -18.73 -35.70 26.81
CA TYR A 203 -19.57 -35.25 27.91
C TYR A 203 -20.65 -36.32 28.22
N GLN A 204 -20.62 -36.88 29.41
CA GLN A 204 -21.55 -37.94 29.82
C GLN A 204 -22.71 -37.32 30.61
N HIS A 205 -23.91 -37.51 30.12
CA HIS A 205 -25.14 -36.95 30.73
C HIS A 205 -26.05 -37.97 31.37
N GLY A 206 -25.77 -39.24 31.22
CA GLY A 206 -26.47 -40.31 31.89
C GLY A 206 -27.97 -40.40 31.59
N GLY A 207 -28.47 -39.82 30.53
CA GLY A 207 -29.87 -39.80 30.15
C GLY A 207 -30.67 -38.66 30.79
N THR A 208 -30.04 -37.55 31.11
CA THR A 208 -30.72 -36.35 31.57
C THR A 208 -31.65 -35.81 30.49
N SER A 209 -32.93 -35.74 30.77
CA SER A 209 -33.91 -35.10 29.89
C SER A 209 -33.83 -33.57 29.99
N GLY A 210 -34.14 -32.89 28.94
CA GLY A 210 -34.07 -31.44 28.87
C GLY A 210 -32.76 -30.94 28.29
N TRP A 211 -32.33 -29.78 28.75
CA TRP A 211 -31.10 -29.12 28.27
C TRP A 211 -29.88 -29.61 29.04
N THR A 212 -28.85 -29.95 28.28
CA THR A 212 -27.48 -30.11 28.78
C THR A 212 -26.60 -29.05 28.23
N THR A 213 -25.59 -28.62 28.97
CA THR A 213 -24.67 -27.57 28.53
C THR A 213 -23.26 -27.97 28.93
N ASP A 214 -22.37 -27.99 27.97
CA ASP A 214 -20.95 -28.30 28.14
C ASP A 214 -20.12 -27.22 27.47
N SER A 215 -18.84 -27.16 27.80
CA SER A 215 -17.94 -26.18 27.25
C SER A 215 -16.57 -26.76 26.95
N TYR A 216 -15.92 -26.18 25.95
CA TYR A 216 -14.54 -26.44 25.57
C TYR A 216 -13.86 -25.12 25.26
N THR A 217 -12.62 -24.93 25.71
CA THR A 217 -11.83 -23.72 25.41
C THR A 217 -10.82 -24.04 24.34
N GLN A 218 -10.94 -23.37 23.22
CA GLN A 218 -9.95 -23.42 22.15
C GLN A 218 -8.80 -22.47 22.47
N THR A 219 -7.60 -23.02 22.52
CA THR A 219 -6.36 -22.29 22.83
C THR A 219 -5.33 -22.33 21.70
N ASP A 220 -5.41 -23.33 20.81
CA ASP A 220 -4.48 -23.43 19.69
C ASP A 220 -4.85 -22.41 18.62
N GLU A 221 -3.84 -21.72 18.09
CA GLU A 221 -3.95 -20.83 16.94
C GLU A 221 -4.44 -21.58 15.69
N GLY A 222 -5.26 -20.91 14.89
CA GLY A 222 -5.73 -21.46 13.62
C GLY A 222 -7.17 -21.14 13.29
N ILE A 223 -7.66 -21.80 12.25
CA ILE A 223 -9.04 -21.71 11.77
C ILE A 223 -9.73 -23.05 12.02
N TYR A 224 -10.78 -23.02 12.80
CA TYR A 224 -11.47 -24.22 13.22
C TYR A 224 -12.98 -24.10 13.02
N TYR A 225 -13.64 -25.23 12.81
CA TYR A 225 -15.05 -25.34 13.11
C TYR A 225 -15.29 -26.55 14.01
N TYR A 226 -16.43 -26.55 14.67
CA TYR A 226 -16.80 -27.61 15.59
C TYR A 226 -18.11 -28.22 15.16
N TYR A 227 -18.21 -29.51 15.38
CA TYR A 227 -19.48 -30.18 15.37
C TYR A 227 -19.60 -31.07 16.59
N ALA A 228 -20.82 -31.19 17.11
CA ALA A 228 -21.11 -32.09 18.22
C ALA A 228 -22.14 -33.13 17.78
N VAL A 229 -21.96 -34.31 18.27
CA VAL A 229 -22.91 -35.44 18.13
C VAL A 229 -23.50 -35.74 19.47
N SER A 230 -24.80 -35.49 19.65
CA SER A 230 -25.53 -35.89 20.81
C SER A 230 -26.21 -37.21 20.54
N THR A 231 -26.03 -38.16 21.44
CA THR A 231 -26.65 -39.49 21.42
C THR A 231 -27.57 -39.64 22.61
N ASP A 232 -28.82 -40.00 22.39
CA ASP A 232 -29.80 -40.25 23.40
C ASP A 232 -29.69 -41.68 23.97
N ASN A 233 -30.52 -42.01 24.94
CA ASN A 233 -30.55 -43.35 25.52
C ASN A 233 -31.08 -44.42 24.59
N ASP A 234 -31.80 -44.06 23.54
CA ASP A 234 -32.25 -44.96 22.50
C ASP A 234 -31.27 -45.10 21.32
N TRP A 235 -30.05 -44.55 21.52
CA TRP A 235 -28.96 -44.59 20.55
C TRP A 235 -29.22 -43.81 19.23
N HIS A 236 -30.19 -42.90 19.25
CA HIS A 236 -30.34 -41.98 18.16
C HIS A 236 -29.35 -40.81 18.30
N SER A 237 -28.68 -40.50 17.22
CA SER A 237 -27.69 -39.45 17.21
C SER A 237 -28.13 -38.29 16.33
N ILE A 238 -27.90 -37.09 16.81
CA ILE A 238 -28.08 -35.85 16.06
C ILE A 238 -26.78 -35.06 16.07
N GLN A 239 -26.54 -34.28 15.04
CA GLN A 239 -25.36 -33.48 14.87
C GLN A 239 -25.68 -32.00 14.76
N GLY A 240 -24.93 -31.19 15.45
CA GLY A 240 -24.95 -29.73 15.36
C GLY A 240 -23.56 -29.19 15.08
N ASN A 241 -23.49 -28.04 14.44
CA ASN A 241 -22.24 -27.44 14.01
C ASN A 241 -22.14 -25.99 14.50
N THR A 242 -20.88 -25.48 14.60
CA THR A 242 -20.65 -24.04 14.74
C THR A 242 -20.39 -23.37 13.39
N GLY A 243 -20.27 -22.05 13.40
CA GLY A 243 -19.49 -21.29 12.45
C GLY A 243 -17.99 -21.54 12.59
N ARG A 244 -17.20 -20.92 11.74
CA ARG A 244 -15.74 -20.95 11.86
C ARG A 244 -15.29 -20.07 13.03
N VAL A 245 -14.28 -20.55 13.71
CA VAL A 245 -13.60 -19.88 14.81
C VAL A 245 -12.18 -19.56 14.36
N TYR A 246 -11.73 -18.35 14.65
CA TYR A 246 -10.47 -17.81 14.16
C TYR A 246 -9.63 -17.32 15.34
N LEU A 247 -8.51 -17.98 15.60
CA LEU A 247 -7.54 -17.58 16.61
C LEU A 247 -6.23 -17.21 15.93
N ASP A 248 -5.72 -16.10 16.32
CA ASP A 248 -4.44 -15.58 15.86
C ASP A 248 -3.63 -15.12 17.08
N HIS A 249 -2.55 -15.80 17.35
CA HIS A 249 -1.60 -15.49 18.41
C HIS A 249 -0.25 -15.04 17.86
N SER A 250 -0.15 -15.00 16.53
CA SER A 250 1.08 -14.68 15.84
C SER A 250 1.26 -13.18 15.68
N ASP A 251 2.47 -12.72 15.87
CA ASP A 251 2.84 -11.36 15.50
C ASP A 251 2.93 -11.23 13.96
N PRO A 252 2.56 -10.10 13.39
CA PRO A 252 2.77 -9.85 11.97
C PRO A 252 4.27 -9.86 11.65
N VAL A 253 4.62 -10.27 10.43
CA VAL A 253 6.01 -10.39 9.98
C VAL A 253 6.36 -9.24 9.04
N ILE A 254 7.39 -8.49 9.39
CA ILE A 254 8.00 -7.51 8.48
C ILE A 254 8.92 -8.30 7.53
N ILE A 255 8.45 -8.50 6.28
CA ILE A 255 9.12 -9.36 5.27
C ILE A 255 10.17 -8.64 4.43
N GLY A 256 10.18 -7.33 4.46
CA GLY A 256 11.17 -6.55 3.74
C GLY A 256 11.19 -5.11 4.21
N VAL A 257 12.40 -4.64 4.51
CA VAL A 257 12.70 -3.24 4.70
C VAL A 257 13.72 -2.89 3.63
N GLU A 258 13.25 -2.26 2.58
CA GLU A 258 14.11 -1.79 1.50
C GLU A 258 14.53 -0.35 1.83
N ASN A 259 15.82 -0.16 2.01
CA ASN A 259 16.44 1.15 2.06
C ASN A 259 17.26 1.30 0.78
N THR A 260 16.94 2.30 -0.01
CA THR A 260 17.61 2.52 -1.29
C THR A 260 19.09 2.87 -1.13
N ASN A 261 19.51 3.29 0.07
CA ASN A 261 20.91 3.56 0.33
C ASN A 261 21.25 3.47 1.83
N THR A 262 22.24 2.66 2.18
CA THR A 262 22.79 2.52 3.54
C THR A 262 24.04 3.37 3.75
N GLU A 263 24.65 3.83 2.67
CA GLU A 263 25.78 4.73 2.67
C GLU A 263 25.32 6.19 2.64
N TRP A 264 26.23 7.11 2.87
CA TRP A 264 25.95 8.53 2.74
C TRP A 264 25.56 8.87 1.30
N THR A 265 24.47 9.62 1.13
CA THR A 265 23.94 10.02 -0.16
C THR A 265 23.41 11.46 -0.13
N ASN A 266 23.50 12.14 -1.27
CA ASN A 266 22.86 13.43 -1.49
C ASN A 266 21.54 13.34 -2.24
N VAL A 267 21.16 12.15 -2.64
CA VAL A 267 19.84 11.87 -3.21
C VAL A 267 18.96 11.33 -2.09
N ALA A 268 17.82 11.96 -1.89
CA ALA A 268 16.89 11.57 -0.82
C ALA A 268 16.54 10.08 -0.92
N PRO A 269 16.97 9.24 0.04
CA PRO A 269 16.66 7.83 0.02
C PRO A 269 15.19 7.59 0.32
N SER A 270 14.69 6.46 -0.14
CA SER A 270 13.34 6.00 0.17
C SER A 270 13.40 4.74 0.99
N ILE A 271 12.60 4.70 2.03
CA ILE A 271 12.35 3.51 2.83
C ILE A 271 11.05 2.91 2.33
N ALA A 272 11.08 1.67 1.88
CA ALA A 272 9.89 0.91 1.52
C ALA A 272 9.80 -0.34 2.40
N VAL A 273 8.62 -0.55 2.95
CA VAL A 273 8.37 -1.63 3.91
C VAL A 273 7.19 -2.45 3.45
N ARG A 274 7.32 -3.75 3.54
CA ARG A 274 6.24 -4.71 3.34
C ARG A 274 6.11 -5.61 4.56
N SER A 275 4.88 -5.92 4.89
CA SER A 275 4.58 -6.84 5.97
C SER A 275 3.50 -7.81 5.54
N THR A 276 3.45 -8.91 6.26
CA THR A 276 2.42 -9.95 6.12
C THR A 276 2.05 -10.46 7.49
N ASP A 277 0.92 -11.11 7.56
CA ASP A 277 0.45 -11.76 8.77
C ASP A 277 0.04 -13.19 8.44
N TYR A 278 0.76 -14.15 9.03
CA TYR A 278 0.55 -15.58 8.84
C TYR A 278 0.43 -16.28 10.18
N LEU A 279 -0.41 -17.29 10.26
CA LEU A 279 -0.46 -18.21 11.39
C LEU A 279 0.87 -18.94 11.54
N THR A 280 1.30 -19.16 12.78
CA THR A 280 2.60 -19.75 13.14
C THR A 280 2.89 -21.03 12.33
N GLY A 281 4.05 -21.05 11.70
CA GLY A 281 4.52 -22.21 10.95
C GLY A 281 3.73 -22.54 9.67
N THR A 282 2.91 -21.63 9.19
CA THR A 282 2.11 -21.82 7.98
C THR A 282 2.28 -20.68 6.98
N VAL A 283 1.71 -20.84 5.80
CA VAL A 283 1.52 -19.77 4.81
C VAL A 283 0.07 -19.29 4.76
N THR A 284 -0.73 -19.74 5.71
CA THR A 284 -2.13 -19.33 5.83
C THR A 284 -2.18 -17.96 6.49
N ALA A 285 -2.92 -17.04 5.91
CA ALA A 285 -3.09 -15.72 6.49
C ALA A 285 -3.73 -15.82 7.88
N GLY A 286 -3.17 -15.07 8.82
CA GLY A 286 -3.72 -14.84 10.16
C GLY A 286 -4.91 -13.88 10.11
N SER A 287 -5.03 -13.03 11.12
CA SER A 287 -6.10 -12.02 11.21
C SER A 287 -5.99 -10.95 10.11
N GLY A 288 -4.83 -10.86 9.48
CA GLY A 288 -4.47 -9.89 8.48
C GLY A 288 -3.95 -8.59 9.05
N LEU A 289 -3.21 -7.87 8.26
CA LEU A 289 -2.61 -6.60 8.67
C LEU A 289 -3.65 -5.49 8.81
N ARG A 290 -3.57 -4.79 9.93
CA ARG A 290 -4.30 -3.56 10.20
C ARG A 290 -3.56 -2.34 9.67
N SER A 291 -2.24 -2.29 9.93
CA SER A 291 -1.42 -1.17 9.49
C SER A 291 0.07 -1.51 9.50
N VAL A 292 0.78 -0.85 8.58
CA VAL A 292 2.24 -0.72 8.61
C VAL A 292 2.55 0.76 8.73
N LYS A 293 3.40 1.14 9.67
CA LYS A 293 3.74 2.52 9.97
C LYS A 293 5.24 2.72 10.03
N ILE A 294 5.69 3.88 9.66
CA ILE A 294 7.07 4.32 9.76
C ILE A 294 7.09 5.57 10.65
N TYR A 295 7.92 5.54 11.68
CA TYR A 295 8.16 6.64 12.60
C TYR A 295 9.60 7.11 12.46
N ASN A 296 9.83 8.40 12.59
CA ASN A 296 11.17 8.95 12.67
C ASN A 296 11.75 8.81 14.10
N ASP A 297 12.98 9.27 14.28
CA ASP A 297 13.73 9.25 15.55
C ASP A 297 13.08 10.09 16.66
N ASN A 298 12.17 11.00 16.35
CA ASN A 298 11.35 11.76 17.29
C ASN A 298 9.97 11.14 17.55
N GLU A 299 9.79 9.87 17.18
CA GLU A 299 8.54 9.12 17.30
C GLU A 299 7.35 9.72 16.51
N ASN A 300 7.62 10.60 15.55
CA ASN A 300 6.58 11.14 14.69
C ASN A 300 6.25 10.17 13.55
N LEU A 301 4.97 9.95 13.31
CA LEU A 301 4.50 9.16 12.18
C LEU A 301 4.80 9.89 10.87
N VAL A 302 5.60 9.27 10.01
CA VAL A 302 5.99 9.84 8.70
C VAL A 302 5.33 9.14 7.52
N ALA A 303 4.97 7.86 7.67
CA ALA A 303 4.21 7.13 6.66
C ALA A 303 3.36 6.03 7.27
N ALA A 304 2.25 5.67 6.62
CA ALA A 304 1.41 4.54 6.98
C ALA A 304 0.72 3.94 5.76
N GLY A 305 0.40 2.66 5.87
CA GLY A 305 -0.38 1.90 4.89
C GLY A 305 -0.98 0.65 5.52
N SER A 306 -1.75 -0.12 4.75
CA SER A 306 -2.39 -1.33 5.27
C SER A 306 -1.43 -2.52 5.34
N ASN A 307 -0.68 -2.80 4.27
CA ASN A 307 0.27 -3.91 4.18
C ASN A 307 1.67 -3.50 3.71
N GLN A 308 1.79 -2.27 3.28
CA GLN A 308 3.05 -1.64 2.88
C GLN A 308 3.02 -0.16 3.23
N ALA A 309 4.17 0.40 3.51
CA ALA A 309 4.37 1.82 3.68
C ALA A 309 5.67 2.25 3.00
N SER A 310 5.71 3.48 2.51
CA SER A 310 6.94 4.05 1.97
C SER A 310 7.09 5.49 2.39
N TYR A 311 8.32 5.88 2.62
CA TYR A 311 8.68 7.24 2.99
C TYR A 311 9.94 7.65 2.24
N THR A 312 9.89 8.75 1.51
CA THR A 312 11.07 9.38 0.93
C THR A 312 11.51 10.49 1.88
N LEU A 313 12.75 10.46 2.30
CA LEU A 313 13.32 11.43 3.24
C LEU A 313 13.20 12.85 2.70
N ARG A 314 13.00 13.79 3.62
CA ARG A 314 12.89 15.22 3.34
C ARG A 314 14.18 15.93 3.80
N GLU A 315 14.32 17.19 3.48
CA GLU A 315 15.44 18.02 3.95
C GLU A 315 15.57 18.03 5.48
N THR A 316 14.45 17.97 6.19
CA THR A 316 14.42 17.89 7.66
C THR A 316 14.96 16.58 8.23
N ASP A 317 15.13 15.57 7.39
CA ASP A 317 15.62 14.25 7.77
C ASP A 317 17.12 14.07 7.48
N GLU A 318 17.82 15.16 7.21
CA GLU A 318 19.27 15.13 7.00
C GLU A 318 20.03 14.61 8.24
N GLY A 319 21.14 13.95 7.96
CA GLY A 319 21.98 13.31 8.95
C GLY A 319 21.88 11.78 8.93
N GLU A 320 22.41 11.17 9.96
CA GLU A 320 22.17 9.75 10.25
C GLU A 320 20.88 9.69 11.08
N ARG A 321 19.87 9.03 10.51
CA ARG A 321 18.54 8.92 11.10
C ARG A 321 18.11 7.48 11.20
N THR A 322 17.48 7.13 12.30
CA THR A 322 16.91 5.80 12.49
C THR A 322 15.39 5.89 12.48
N PHE A 323 14.79 5.14 11.58
CA PHE A 323 13.34 5.03 11.47
C PHE A 323 12.88 3.72 12.10
N VAL A 324 11.81 3.79 12.88
CA VAL A 324 11.16 2.63 13.47
C VAL A 324 9.97 2.24 12.62
N ILE A 325 9.91 0.97 12.29
CA ILE A 325 8.83 0.36 11.55
C ILE A 325 7.97 -0.41 12.52
N GLU A 326 6.67 -0.22 12.45
CA GLU A 326 5.68 -0.93 13.24
C GLU A 326 4.64 -1.57 12.32
N ALA A 327 4.50 -2.87 12.39
CA ALA A 327 3.42 -3.61 11.76
C ALA A 327 2.43 -4.06 12.85
N THR A 328 1.15 -3.83 12.61
CA THR A 328 0.07 -4.22 13.53
C THR A 328 -0.96 -5.04 12.75
N ASP A 329 -1.37 -6.16 13.31
CA ASP A 329 -2.44 -7.00 12.77
C ASP A 329 -3.85 -6.53 13.21
N ASN A 330 -4.89 -7.23 12.79
CA ASN A 330 -6.26 -6.86 13.10
C ASN A 330 -6.70 -7.26 14.53
N VAL A 331 -5.98 -8.16 15.18
CA VAL A 331 -6.24 -8.54 16.57
C VAL A 331 -5.39 -7.77 17.57
N GLY A 332 -4.39 -7.05 17.11
CA GLY A 332 -3.63 -6.08 17.91
C GLY A 332 -2.19 -6.50 18.23
N HIS A 333 -1.67 -7.60 17.67
CA HIS A 333 -0.25 -7.93 17.81
C HIS A 333 0.62 -6.96 17.02
N ILE A 334 1.82 -6.74 17.52
CA ILE A 334 2.71 -5.70 17.00
C ILE A 334 4.12 -6.25 16.82
N SER A 335 4.63 -6.15 15.61
CA SER A 335 6.06 -6.33 15.31
C SER A 335 6.74 -5.01 15.03
N ARG A 336 8.01 -4.91 15.44
CA ARG A 336 8.85 -3.74 15.19
C ARG A 336 10.17 -4.12 14.55
N SER A 337 10.66 -3.22 13.71
CA SER A 337 11.98 -3.25 13.09
C SER A 337 12.52 -1.83 13.00
N SER A 338 13.77 -1.68 12.64
CA SER A 338 14.36 -0.36 12.42
C SER A 338 15.27 -0.35 11.21
N VAL A 339 15.43 0.81 10.63
CA VAL A 339 16.35 1.06 9.53
C VAL A 339 17.05 2.39 9.73
N THR A 340 18.37 2.42 9.51
CA THR A 340 19.16 3.64 9.57
C THR A 340 19.47 4.11 8.16
N THR A 341 19.31 5.40 7.93
CA THR A 341 19.62 6.08 6.67
C THR A 341 20.66 7.15 6.91
N ARG A 342 21.43 7.46 5.88
CA ARG A 342 22.45 8.50 5.89
C ARG A 342 22.25 9.43 4.71
N TYR A 343 21.71 10.62 4.98
CA TYR A 343 21.30 11.56 3.94
C TYR A 343 21.81 12.97 4.25
N VAL A 344 22.43 13.60 3.30
CA VAL A 344 22.85 15.01 3.34
C VAL A 344 22.67 15.60 1.96
N ARG A 345 21.71 16.50 1.83
CA ARG A 345 21.44 17.20 0.58
C ARG A 345 22.42 18.34 0.34
N ASP A 346 22.64 19.11 1.38
CA ASP A 346 23.43 20.33 1.24
C ASP A 346 24.92 20.04 1.33
N GLY A 347 25.63 20.61 0.38
CA GLY A 347 27.07 20.44 0.25
C GLY A 347 27.88 21.08 1.36
N ILE A 348 29.17 20.91 1.25
CA ILE A 348 30.18 21.48 2.15
C ILE A 348 30.14 22.99 2.05
N VAL A 349 30.04 23.67 3.20
CA VAL A 349 30.26 25.11 3.24
C VAL A 349 31.76 25.36 3.28
N VAL A 350 32.28 25.99 2.24
CA VAL A 350 33.69 26.38 2.15
C VAL A 350 33.79 27.87 2.37
N SER A 351 34.58 28.26 3.35
CA SER A 351 34.99 29.64 3.56
C SER A 351 36.48 29.75 3.26
N GLY A 352 36.85 30.62 2.36
CA GLY A 352 38.25 30.88 2.06
C GLY A 352 38.79 32.03 2.90
N TYR A 353 39.93 31.82 3.51
CA TYR A 353 40.74 32.88 4.08
C TYR A 353 41.96 33.09 3.22
N MET A 354 42.11 34.31 2.68
CA MET A 354 43.38 34.77 2.14
C MET A 354 44.06 35.59 3.25
N GLN A 355 45.04 35.01 3.86
CA GLN A 355 45.89 35.79 4.77
C GLN A 355 47.09 36.29 3.98
N ASP A 356 46.97 37.51 3.46
CA ASP A 356 48.13 38.22 2.98
C ASP A 356 48.97 38.61 4.19
N ASN A 357 50.08 37.94 4.39
CA ASN A 357 51.15 38.52 5.18
C ASN A 357 51.84 39.59 4.34
N ILE A 358 51.16 40.76 4.22
CA ILE A 358 51.83 41.97 3.69
C ILE A 358 52.65 42.54 4.83
N MET A 359 53.84 42.07 4.95
CA MET A 359 54.90 42.83 5.57
C MET A 359 56.11 42.75 4.65
N ASP A 360 56.26 43.86 3.96
CA ASP A 360 57.48 44.36 3.33
C ASP A 360 57.95 43.72 1.99
N GLN A 361 57.82 44.50 0.99
CA GLN A 361 58.59 44.70 -0.26
C GLN A 361 59.72 43.71 -0.62
N HIS A 362 59.50 42.40 -0.65
CA HIS A 362 60.39 41.49 -1.35
C HIS A 362 59.61 40.39 -2.07
N ILE A 363 59.89 40.18 -3.33
CA ILE A 363 59.23 39.35 -4.31
C ILE A 363 59.38 37.82 -4.03
N ASP A 364 60.03 37.48 -2.94
CA ASP A 364 60.31 36.07 -2.56
C ASP A 364 59.45 35.54 -1.40
N ASP A 365 58.37 36.23 -1.02
CA ASP A 365 57.56 35.80 0.10
C ASP A 365 56.56 34.75 -0.32
N GLU A 366 56.68 33.62 0.32
CA GLU A 366 55.77 32.48 0.31
C GLU A 366 54.37 32.88 0.76
N ILE A 367 53.39 32.95 -0.16
CA ILE A 367 52.02 33.29 0.21
C ILE A 367 51.34 32.01 0.68
N VAL A 368 51.11 31.90 1.99
CA VAL A 368 50.35 30.83 2.57
C VAL A 368 48.86 31.08 2.36
N ARG A 369 48.19 30.19 1.65
CA ARG A 369 46.76 30.23 1.47
C ARG A 369 46.13 29.16 2.32
N SER A 370 45.09 29.51 3.06
CA SER A 370 44.32 28.54 3.82
C SER A 370 42.91 28.47 3.30
N VAL A 371 42.43 27.28 3.16
CA VAL A 371 41.03 26.99 2.86
C VAL A 371 40.43 26.21 4.01
N HIS A 372 39.37 26.76 4.55
CA HIS A 372 38.61 26.13 5.63
C HIS A 372 37.28 25.66 5.12
N GLY A 373 36.91 24.40 5.39
CA GLY A 373 35.63 23.85 5.03
C GLY A 373 35.02 23.03 6.14
N ALA A 374 33.70 22.98 6.18
CA ALA A 374 32.95 22.21 7.16
C ALA A 374 31.85 21.41 6.50
N ASN A 375 31.70 20.17 6.94
CA ASN A 375 30.57 19.30 6.61
C ASN A 375 29.90 18.83 7.90
N LYS A 376 28.56 18.93 7.94
CA LYS A 376 27.81 18.68 9.18
C LYS A 376 27.53 17.22 9.49
N SER A 377 27.57 16.32 8.50
CA SER A 377 27.01 14.99 8.70
C SER A 377 27.77 13.87 8.03
N SER A 378 28.05 13.94 6.72
CA SER A 378 28.64 12.81 5.98
C SER A 378 30.17 12.75 6.06
N GLY A 379 30.83 13.82 6.51
CA GLY A 379 32.27 13.94 6.45
C GLY A 379 32.80 14.33 5.08
N ILE A 380 34.07 14.73 5.03
CA ILE A 380 34.71 15.22 3.82
C ILE A 380 35.50 14.09 3.17
N LYS A 381 35.23 13.83 1.91
CA LYS A 381 35.85 12.77 1.12
C LYS A 381 37.10 13.23 0.39
N SER A 382 37.07 14.43 -0.18
CA SER A 382 38.22 14.98 -0.89
C SER A 382 38.17 16.49 -1.00
N VAL A 383 39.33 17.09 -1.01
CA VAL A 383 39.56 18.50 -1.30
C VAL A 383 40.56 18.59 -2.45
N ILE A 384 40.22 19.33 -3.48
CA ILE A 384 41.11 19.56 -4.64
C ILE A 384 41.20 21.05 -4.86
N VAL A 385 42.41 21.56 -4.93
CA VAL A 385 42.67 22.98 -5.28
C VAL A 385 43.36 23.01 -6.65
N TYR A 386 42.77 23.77 -7.53
CA TYR A 386 43.33 24.07 -8.85
C TYR A 386 43.83 25.50 -8.89
N LYS A 387 45.03 25.69 -9.47
CA LYS A 387 45.45 26.99 -9.98
C LYS A 387 44.92 27.15 -11.41
N VAL A 388 44.26 28.26 -11.66
CA VAL A 388 43.64 28.56 -12.95
C VAL A 388 44.36 29.77 -13.55
N SER A 389 45.11 29.53 -14.60
CA SER A 389 45.86 30.55 -15.35
C SER A 389 45.31 30.63 -16.76
N GLY A 390 44.45 31.60 -17.04
CA GLY A 390 43.71 31.71 -18.30
C GLY A 390 42.78 30.51 -18.54
N THR A 391 43.09 29.65 -19.52
CA THR A 391 42.29 28.45 -19.83
C THR A 391 42.91 27.16 -19.25
N ARG A 392 44.05 27.26 -18.59
CA ARG A 392 44.75 26.10 -18.01
C ARG A 392 44.40 25.95 -16.55
N GLU A 393 43.97 24.76 -16.17
CA GLU A 393 43.77 24.31 -14.80
C GLU A 393 44.89 23.37 -14.39
N GLU A 394 45.54 23.65 -13.28
CA GLU A 394 46.58 22.80 -12.71
C GLU A 394 46.23 22.42 -11.27
N VAL A 395 46.26 21.14 -10.93
CA VAL A 395 46.05 20.70 -9.56
C VAL A 395 47.29 21.00 -8.73
N ILE A 396 47.15 21.87 -7.76
CA ILE A 396 48.22 22.23 -6.85
C ILE A 396 48.07 21.56 -5.47
N TYR A 397 46.88 21.07 -5.16
CA TYR A 397 46.61 20.36 -3.92
C TYR A 397 45.53 19.29 -4.14
N LEU A 398 45.79 18.09 -3.62
CA LEU A 398 44.82 17.00 -3.64
C LEU A 398 44.89 16.28 -2.30
N ASP A 399 43.83 16.37 -1.52
CA ASP A 399 43.66 15.58 -0.32
C ASP A 399 42.47 14.63 -0.50
N THR A 400 42.78 13.36 -0.39
CA THR A 400 41.79 12.27 -0.39
C THR A 400 41.79 11.52 0.93
N THR A 401 42.41 12.10 1.97
CA THR A 401 42.41 11.51 3.31
C THR A 401 41.03 11.55 3.89
N TYR A 402 40.64 10.44 4.49
CA TYR A 402 39.33 10.31 5.13
C TYR A 402 39.28 11.17 6.40
N HIS A 403 38.51 12.23 6.37
CA HIS A 403 38.19 13.05 7.52
C HIS A 403 36.86 12.61 8.11
N GLN A 404 36.90 11.61 8.98
CA GLN A 404 35.71 11.03 9.57
C GLN A 404 35.10 11.95 10.61
N PHE A 405 33.79 12.00 10.59
CA PHE A 405 32.97 12.58 11.62
C PHE A 405 33.14 11.87 12.98
N VAL A 406 33.44 12.57 14.03
CA VAL A 406 33.76 11.96 15.34
C VAL A 406 32.62 12.08 16.36
N SER A 407 31.62 12.98 16.12
CA SER A 407 30.51 13.19 17.05
C SER A 407 29.34 13.89 16.34
N PRO A 408 28.06 13.60 16.70
CA PRO A 408 26.90 14.29 16.14
C PRO A 408 26.88 15.81 16.35
N ASP A 409 27.65 16.31 17.32
CA ASP A 409 27.73 17.74 17.61
C ASP A 409 28.96 18.44 17.01
N THR A 410 29.86 17.69 16.36
CA THR A 410 31.08 18.21 15.76
C THR A 410 31.02 18.16 14.26
N HIS A 411 31.31 19.27 13.63
CA HIS A 411 31.47 19.37 12.19
C HIS A 411 32.80 18.74 11.78
N SER A 412 32.85 18.07 10.64
CA SER A 412 34.11 17.72 10.00
C SER A 412 34.72 18.99 9.42
N PHE A 413 35.88 19.35 9.87
CA PHE A 413 36.65 20.47 9.36
C PHE A 413 37.85 19.99 8.58
N PHE A 414 38.24 20.75 7.60
CA PHE A 414 39.55 20.63 6.99
C PHE A 414 40.17 22.01 6.87
N ASP A 415 41.46 22.04 7.09
CA ASP A 415 42.29 23.21 6.80
C ASP A 415 43.36 22.79 5.81
N VAL A 416 43.41 23.46 4.69
CA VAL A 416 44.41 23.22 3.66
C VAL A 416 45.36 24.40 3.63
N TYR A 417 46.61 24.10 3.82
CA TYR A 417 47.70 25.07 3.69
C TYR A 417 48.50 24.65 2.46
N TYR A 418 48.77 25.55 1.55
CA TYR A 418 49.61 25.31 0.41
C TYR A 418 50.42 26.55 0.08
N ASP A 419 51.63 26.32 -0.36
CA ASP A 419 52.57 27.38 -0.70
C ASP A 419 52.40 27.74 -2.18
N ILE A 420 52.30 29.02 -2.45
CA ILE A 420 52.22 29.55 -3.80
C ILE A 420 53.50 30.27 -4.10
N ASN A 421 54.36 29.64 -4.91
CA ASN A 421 55.49 30.36 -5.49
C ASN A 421 55.01 31.18 -6.68
N GLN A 422 54.77 32.45 -6.48
CA GLN A 422 54.39 33.38 -7.55
C GLN A 422 55.65 34.17 -7.93
N THR A 423 56.18 33.82 -9.12
CA THR A 423 57.41 34.43 -9.65
C THR A 423 57.17 35.61 -10.58
N GLU A 424 55.93 35.94 -10.90
CA GLU A 424 55.55 36.99 -11.81
C GLU A 424 54.29 37.71 -11.35
N ASP A 425 54.10 38.98 -11.70
CA ASP A 425 52.90 39.79 -11.46
C ASP A 425 51.71 39.29 -12.33
N ALA A 426 51.20 38.11 -12.01
CA ALA A 426 50.06 37.49 -12.71
C ALA A 426 48.85 37.42 -11.74
N VAL A 427 47.66 37.60 -12.31
CA VAL A 427 46.39 37.38 -11.60
C VAL A 427 46.00 35.92 -11.80
N ASP A 428 46.21 35.13 -10.78
CA ASP A 428 45.78 33.74 -10.78
C ASP A 428 44.48 33.59 -10.00
N TYR A 429 43.62 32.68 -10.47
CA TYR A 429 42.42 32.28 -9.76
C TYR A 429 42.60 30.87 -9.22
N TYR A 430 42.02 30.63 -8.06
CA TYR A 430 42.06 29.31 -7.44
C TYR A 430 40.65 28.73 -7.40
N LEU A 431 40.47 27.53 -7.94
CA LEU A 431 39.23 26.80 -7.89
C LEU A 431 39.36 25.67 -6.86
N ILE A 432 38.54 25.73 -5.84
CA ILE A 432 38.51 24.75 -4.79
C ILE A 432 37.28 23.82 -5.04
N ILE A 433 37.53 22.54 -5.21
CA ILE A 433 36.50 21.53 -5.35
C ILE A 433 36.55 20.63 -4.13
N THR A 434 35.48 20.62 -3.38
CA THR A 434 35.29 19.74 -2.23
C THR A 434 34.19 18.74 -2.49
N ARG A 435 34.39 17.51 -2.03
CA ARG A 435 33.36 16.45 -2.09
C ARG A 435 33.19 15.83 -0.73
N ASP A 436 31.96 15.54 -0.37
CA ASP A 436 31.62 14.76 0.82
C ASP A 436 31.34 13.29 0.48
N PHE A 437 31.14 12.46 1.51
CA PHE A 437 30.80 11.03 1.32
C PHE A 437 29.39 10.83 0.79
N ALA A 438 28.48 11.79 0.93
CA ALA A 438 27.16 11.75 0.35
C ALA A 438 27.14 12.04 -1.17
N GLY A 439 28.28 12.48 -1.72
CA GLY A 439 28.40 12.79 -3.14
C GLY A 439 28.12 14.27 -3.49
N ASN A 440 27.91 15.13 -2.49
CA ASN A 440 27.79 16.57 -2.73
C ASN A 440 29.15 17.12 -3.15
N GLN A 441 29.09 18.10 -4.04
CA GLN A 441 30.26 18.81 -4.52
C GLN A 441 30.03 20.30 -4.42
N THR A 442 30.98 21.00 -3.80
CA THR A 442 31.02 22.46 -3.78
C THR A 442 32.20 22.94 -4.61
N LYS A 443 32.00 24.02 -5.35
CA LYS A 443 33.03 24.73 -6.12
C LYS A 443 33.08 26.18 -5.64
N ASN A 444 34.24 26.65 -5.24
CA ASN A 444 34.52 28.00 -4.79
C ASN A 444 35.72 28.58 -5.53
#